data_a08999e215d957c8aebeaa93aa8965f9
#
_entry.id   a08999e215d957c8aebeaa93aa8965f9
#
_cell.length_a   1.000
_cell.length_b   1.000
_cell.length_c   1.000
_cell.angle_alpha   90.00
_cell.angle_beta   90.00
_cell.angle_gamma   90.00
#
_symmetry.space_group_name_H-M   'P 1'
#
loop_
_entity.id
_entity.type
_entity.pdbx_description
1 polymer ?
#
loop_
_entity_poly.entity_id
_entity_poly.type
_entity_poly.pdbx_seq_one_letter_code
_entity_poly.pdbx_strand_id
1 'polypeptide(L)'
;MRASRSTDVRYLALDVGDRRIGLAVGDDAFGQSRALPTLRRSRRLEADIERIAEVARSEKVGGFVVGLPLTLRGEVGQQAERVRRFAAELAVTGIPVELYDERNTTVEALGRGAEDPDAGAARVLLEDFLSTKR
;
A
#
# COMPACT_ATOMS: atom_id res chain seq x y z
N MET A 1 -11.09 27.81 5.44
CA MET A 1 -10.91 27.06 5.47
C MET A 1 -11.17 26.09 5.88
N ARG A 2 -11.22 25.49 5.83
CA ARG A 2 -11.64 24.69 6.32
C ARG A 2 -11.11 23.61 6.76
N ALA A 3 -11.11 23.38 7.78
CA ALA A 3 -10.51 22.33 8.56
C ALA A 3 -10.87 20.97 8.05
N SER A 4 -11.93 20.84 7.41
CA SER A 4 -12.36 19.57 6.87
C SER A 4 -11.35 18.96 5.92
N ARG A 5 -10.50 19.80 5.41
CA ARG A 5 -9.51 19.30 4.53
C ARG A 5 -8.51 18.40 5.16
N SER A 6 -8.33 18.49 6.48
CA SER A 6 -7.35 17.69 7.18
C SER A 6 -7.72 16.21 7.19
N THR A 7 -8.98 15.88 6.87
CA THR A 7 -9.39 14.49 6.79
C THR A 7 -9.17 13.87 5.42
N ASP A 8 -8.84 14.69 4.43
CA ASP A 8 -8.63 14.19 3.07
C ASP A 8 -7.19 13.75 2.92
N VAL A 9 -6.94 12.47 3.15
CA VAL A 9 -5.61 11.94 3.07
C VAL A 9 -5.47 11.14 1.78
N ARG A 10 -4.39 11.42 1.07
CA ARG A 10 -4.05 10.68 -0.12
C ARG A 10 -3.08 9.58 0.25
N TYR A 11 -3.44 8.36 -0.06
CA TYR A 11 -2.68 7.18 0.38
C TYR A 11 -1.96 6.53 -0.78
N LEU A 12 -0.81 5.97 -0.48
CA LEU A 12 -0.11 5.06 -1.38
C LEU A 12 -0.18 3.68 -0.77
N ALA A 13 -0.80 2.75 -1.48
CA ALA A 13 -0.89 1.37 -1.04
C ALA A 13 0.26 0.58 -1.63
N LEU A 14 0.83 -0.30 -0.80
CA LEU A 14 1.96 -1.13 -1.21
C LEU A 14 1.63 -2.59 -0.96
N ASP A 15 1.76 -3.38 -2.02
CA ASP A 15 1.70 -4.82 -1.93
C ASP A 15 3.13 -5.32 -2.10
N VAL A 16 3.77 -5.66 -0.97
CA VAL A 16 5.21 -5.91 -0.94
C VAL A 16 5.49 -7.38 -1.16
N GLY A 17 6.01 -7.70 -2.34
CA GLY A 17 6.44 -9.04 -2.65
C GLY A 17 7.95 -9.18 -2.53
N ASP A 18 8.44 -10.39 -2.79
CA ASP A 18 9.88 -10.66 -2.70
C ASP A 18 10.66 -9.96 -3.81
N ARG A 19 10.05 -9.83 -4.98
CA ARG A 19 10.74 -9.29 -6.15
C ARG A 19 10.14 -7.98 -6.64
N ARG A 20 8.88 -7.75 -6.35
CA ARG A 20 8.15 -6.60 -6.87
C ARG A 20 7.28 -6.00 -5.81
N ILE A 21 7.03 -4.73 -5.96
CA ILE A 21 6.12 -4.01 -5.08
C ILE A 21 5.04 -3.38 -5.95
N GLY A 22 3.81 -3.81 -5.74
CA GLY A 22 2.67 -3.20 -6.41
C GLY A 22 2.30 -1.91 -5.70
N LEU A 23 1.94 -0.90 -6.48
CA LEU A 23 1.63 0.43 -5.95
C LEU A 23 0.32 0.92 -6.50
N ALA A 24 -0.46 1.58 -5.66
CA ALA A 24 -1.67 2.25 -6.07
C ALA A 24 -1.86 3.48 -5.22
N VAL A 25 -2.47 4.51 -5.81
CA VAL A 25 -2.67 5.78 -5.12
C VAL A 25 -4.14 6.16 -5.18
N GLY A 26 -4.63 6.80 -4.13
CA GLY A 26 -6.00 7.27 -4.06
C GLY A 26 -6.22 8.01 -2.77
N ASP A 27 -7.38 8.67 -2.64
CA ASP A 27 -7.68 9.38 -1.43
C ASP A 27 -9.03 8.96 -0.86
N ASP A 28 -9.21 9.23 0.42
CA ASP A 28 -10.40 8.78 1.12
C ASP A 28 -11.62 9.64 0.81
N ALA A 29 -11.42 10.83 0.28
CA ALA A 29 -12.54 11.72 -0.02
C ALA A 29 -13.39 11.15 -1.16
N PHE A 30 -12.77 10.61 -2.18
CA PHE A 30 -13.49 10.14 -3.36
C PHE A 30 -13.55 8.63 -3.46
N GLY A 31 -12.74 7.93 -2.70
CA GLY A 31 -12.71 6.48 -2.75
C GLY A 31 -12.20 5.91 -4.06
N GLN A 32 -11.58 6.74 -4.87
CA GLN A 32 -11.04 6.31 -6.15
C GLN A 32 -9.59 5.95 -6.02
N SER A 33 -9.16 4.98 -6.82
CA SER A 33 -7.78 4.54 -6.78
C SER A 33 -7.27 4.37 -8.21
N ARG A 34 -5.95 4.47 -8.33
CA ARG A 34 -5.27 4.33 -9.62
C ARG A 34 -4.02 3.50 -9.40
N ALA A 35 -3.87 2.45 -10.19
CA ALA A 35 -2.66 1.65 -10.15
C ALA A 35 -1.50 2.44 -10.72
N LEU A 36 -0.34 2.30 -10.09
CA LEU A 36 0.89 2.91 -10.57
C LEU A 36 1.79 1.80 -11.10
N PRO A 37 2.85 2.18 -11.86
CA PRO A 37 3.78 1.16 -12.33
C PRO A 37 4.40 0.40 -11.17
N THR A 38 4.46 -0.91 -11.31
CA THR A 38 5.05 -1.78 -10.31
C THR A 38 6.55 -1.55 -10.21
N LEU A 39 7.06 -1.49 -8.99
CA LEU A 39 8.48 -1.34 -8.77
C LEU A 39 9.14 -2.70 -8.67
N ARG A 40 10.27 -2.85 -9.35
CA ARG A 40 11.09 -4.03 -9.21
C ARG A 40 12.03 -3.80 -8.05
N ARG A 41 12.10 -4.77 -7.14
CA ARG A 41 12.93 -4.60 -5.96
C ARG A 41 14.40 -4.73 -6.32
N SER A 42 15.20 -3.88 -5.69
CA SER A 42 16.64 -4.00 -5.74
C SER A 42 17.10 -4.91 -4.61
N ARG A 43 18.41 -5.08 -4.48
CA ARG A 43 18.94 -5.86 -3.37
C ARG A 43 19.15 -5.01 -2.12
N ARG A 44 18.88 -3.71 -2.23
CA ARG A 44 19.11 -2.78 -1.13
C ARG A 44 17.78 -2.19 -0.71
N LEU A 45 17.41 -2.48 0.53
CA LEU A 45 16.15 -2.00 1.07
C LEU A 45 16.09 -0.48 1.05
N GLU A 46 17.19 0.18 1.39
CA GLU A 46 17.21 1.64 1.43
C GLU A 46 16.91 2.25 0.06
N ALA A 47 17.44 1.62 -1.00
CA ALA A 47 17.20 2.12 -2.33
C ALA A 47 15.73 1.97 -2.72
N ASP A 48 15.12 0.87 -2.33
CA ASP A 48 13.71 0.65 -2.59
C ASP A 48 12.85 1.67 -1.83
N ILE A 49 13.20 1.92 -0.58
CA ILE A 49 12.48 2.90 0.23
C ILE A 49 12.60 4.29 -0.38
N GLU A 50 13.78 4.65 -0.87
CA GLU A 50 13.98 5.95 -1.52
C GLU A 50 13.11 6.11 -2.75
N ARG A 51 13.02 5.06 -3.55
CA ARG A 51 12.18 5.12 -4.76
C ARG A 51 10.71 5.29 -4.40
N ILE A 52 10.28 4.60 -3.34
CA ILE A 52 8.90 4.76 -2.87
C ILE A 52 8.67 6.17 -2.34
N ALA A 53 9.65 6.72 -1.62
CA ALA A 53 9.53 8.08 -1.13
C ALA A 53 9.40 9.08 -2.26
N GLU A 54 10.11 8.84 -3.36
CA GLU A 54 9.98 9.71 -4.53
C GLU A 54 8.58 9.64 -5.13
N VAL A 55 8.04 8.42 -5.23
CA VAL A 55 6.68 8.26 -5.73
C VAL A 55 5.70 9.01 -4.81
N ALA A 56 5.89 8.88 -3.50
CA ALA A 56 5.02 9.53 -2.54
C ALA A 56 5.06 11.05 -2.70
N ARG A 57 6.24 11.61 -2.92
CA ARG A 57 6.36 13.05 -3.13
C ARG A 57 5.69 13.48 -4.43
N SER A 58 5.94 12.73 -5.48
CA SER A 58 5.37 13.02 -6.78
C SER A 58 3.85 12.96 -6.77
N GLU A 59 3.31 12.01 -6.04
CA GLU A 59 1.87 11.83 -5.96
C GLU A 59 1.23 12.59 -4.79
N LYS A 60 2.04 13.30 -4.02
CA LYS A 60 1.56 14.10 -2.88
C LYS A 60 0.83 13.26 -1.85
N VAL A 61 1.44 12.15 -1.50
CA VAL A 61 0.86 11.16 -0.59
C VAL A 61 1.09 11.60 0.86
N GLY A 62 0.05 11.48 1.66
CA GLY A 62 0.13 11.80 3.09
C GLY A 62 0.07 10.58 4.00
N GLY A 63 -0.06 9.39 3.44
CA GLY A 63 -0.08 8.17 4.24
C GLY A 63 0.23 6.97 3.39
N PHE A 64 0.87 5.98 4.00
CA PHE A 64 1.09 4.69 3.35
C PHE A 64 0.15 3.66 3.96
N VAL A 65 -0.33 2.74 3.13
CA VAL A 65 -1.00 1.54 3.64
C VAL A 65 -0.30 0.34 3.04
N VAL A 66 0.17 -0.55 3.90
CA VAL A 66 0.96 -1.71 3.48
C VAL A 66 0.16 -2.96 3.84
N GLY A 67 -0.06 -3.82 2.84
CA GLY A 67 -0.78 -5.06 3.06
C GLY A 67 0.05 -6.02 3.89
N LEU A 68 -0.54 -6.57 4.93
CA LEU A 68 0.14 -7.51 5.82
C LEU A 68 -0.41 -8.91 5.55
N PRO A 69 0.42 -9.81 5.00
CA PRO A 69 -0.07 -11.15 4.64
C PRO A 69 -0.06 -12.08 5.85
N LEU A 70 -1.11 -12.02 6.64
CA LEU A 70 -1.26 -12.91 7.79
C LEU A 70 -1.70 -14.30 7.33
N THR A 71 -1.41 -15.30 8.14
CA THR A 71 -1.92 -16.64 7.87
C THR A 71 -3.43 -16.65 8.05
N LEU A 72 -4.07 -17.73 7.63
CA LEU A 72 -5.53 -17.83 7.75
C LEU A 72 -5.98 -17.76 9.20
N ARG A 73 -5.10 -18.11 10.14
CA ARG A 73 -5.41 -18.01 11.57
C ARG A 73 -5.16 -16.61 12.12
N GLY A 74 -4.69 -15.70 11.30
CA GLY A 74 -4.38 -14.37 11.75
C GLY A 74 -3.02 -14.25 12.40
N GLU A 75 -2.16 -15.23 12.20
CA GLU A 75 -0.83 -15.23 12.79
C GLU A 75 0.18 -14.57 11.87
N VAL A 76 1.22 -14.01 12.47
CA VAL A 76 2.30 -13.39 11.74
C VAL A 76 3.32 -14.46 11.36
N GLY A 77 3.38 -14.80 10.08
CA GLY A 77 4.37 -15.72 9.57
C GLY A 77 5.61 -15.01 9.09
N GLN A 78 6.51 -15.74 8.42
CA GLN A 78 7.76 -15.17 7.93
C GLN A 78 7.53 -14.05 6.92
N GLN A 79 6.57 -14.25 6.03
CA GLN A 79 6.27 -13.23 5.03
C GLN A 79 5.78 -11.95 5.70
N ALA A 80 4.90 -12.09 6.68
CA ALA A 80 4.39 -10.92 7.39
C ALA A 80 5.50 -10.20 8.15
N GLU A 81 6.46 -10.95 8.71
CA GLU A 81 7.58 -10.32 9.40
C GLU A 81 8.43 -9.50 8.45
N ARG A 82 8.65 -10.00 7.24
CA ARG A 82 9.40 -9.24 6.25
C ARG A 82 8.69 -7.96 5.88
N VAL A 83 7.38 -8.04 5.72
CA VAL A 83 6.58 -6.86 5.39
C VAL A 83 6.59 -5.87 6.53
N ARG A 84 6.51 -6.35 7.78
CA ARG A 84 6.57 -5.45 8.93
C ARG A 84 7.89 -4.71 9.00
N ARG A 85 8.98 -5.39 8.68
CA ARG A 85 10.30 -4.74 8.64
C ARG A 85 10.36 -3.69 7.55
N PHE A 86 9.79 -4.02 6.40
CA PHE A 86 9.71 -3.06 5.31
C PHE A 86 8.94 -1.82 5.74
N ALA A 87 7.79 -2.03 6.39
CA ALA A 87 6.96 -0.92 6.86
C ALA A 87 7.70 -0.05 7.89
N ALA A 88 8.48 -0.68 8.76
CA ALA A 88 9.25 0.07 9.74
C ALA A 88 10.28 0.97 9.06
N GLU A 89 10.93 0.48 8.02
CA GLU A 89 11.86 1.29 7.26
C GLU A 89 11.14 2.41 6.52
N LEU A 90 9.95 2.10 6.01
CA LEU A 90 9.17 3.09 5.30
C LEU A 90 8.76 4.24 6.23
N ALA A 91 8.54 3.95 7.50
CA ALA A 91 8.17 4.97 8.48
C ALA A 91 9.26 6.02 8.66
N VAL A 92 10.50 5.70 8.32
CA VAL A 92 11.61 6.65 8.44
C VAL A 92 11.40 7.86 7.54
N THR A 93 10.59 7.72 6.47
CA THR A 93 10.29 8.85 5.60
C THR A 93 9.52 9.96 6.29
N GLY A 94 8.94 9.68 7.45
CA GLY A 94 8.11 10.65 8.16
C GLY A 94 6.65 10.60 7.78
N ILE A 95 6.29 9.84 6.75
CA ILE A 95 4.91 9.68 6.34
C ILE A 95 4.31 8.52 7.15
N PRO A 96 3.13 8.69 7.75
CA PRO A 96 2.52 7.61 8.54
C PRO A 96 2.30 6.34 7.74
N VAL A 97 2.51 5.21 8.38
CA VAL A 97 2.35 3.90 7.74
C VAL A 97 1.29 3.11 8.51
N GLU A 98 0.30 2.60 7.79
CA GLU A 98 -0.69 1.71 8.37
C GLU A 98 -0.55 0.33 7.75
N LEU A 99 -0.65 -0.69 8.58
CA LEU A 99 -0.66 -2.07 8.11
C LEU A 99 -2.11 -2.52 7.99
N TYR A 100 -2.41 -3.20 6.91
CA TYR A 100 -3.78 -3.63 6.63
C TYR A 100 -3.78 -5.14 6.38
N ASP A 101 -4.67 -5.85 7.06
CA ASP A 101 -4.77 -7.29 6.97
C ASP A 101 -5.30 -7.69 5.58
N GLU A 102 -4.44 -8.33 4.79
CA GLU A 102 -4.82 -8.71 3.43
C GLU A 102 -5.85 -9.83 3.37
N ARG A 103 -6.10 -10.53 4.49
CA ARG A 103 -7.12 -11.56 4.48
C ARG A 103 -8.52 -11.01 4.18
N ASN A 104 -8.70 -9.72 4.38
CA ASN A 104 -9.99 -9.07 4.13
C ASN A 104 -10.25 -8.84 2.65
N THR A 105 -9.24 -9.00 1.81
CA THR A 105 -9.37 -8.75 0.38
C THR A 105 -9.99 -9.98 -0.28
N THR A 106 -11.06 -9.79 -1.03
CA THR A 106 -11.76 -10.91 -1.65
C THR A 106 -11.01 -11.39 -2.88
N VAL A 107 -11.16 -12.69 -3.16
CA VAL A 107 -10.54 -13.29 -4.33
C VAL A 107 -11.09 -12.67 -5.61
N GLU A 108 -12.37 -12.39 -5.64
CA GLU A 108 -12.98 -11.77 -6.81
C GLU A 108 -12.39 -10.41 -7.09
N ALA A 109 -12.17 -9.62 -6.03
CA ALA A 109 -11.57 -8.32 -6.19
C ALA A 109 -10.14 -8.44 -6.72
N LEU A 110 -9.40 -9.41 -6.19
CA LEU A 110 -8.03 -9.63 -6.63
C LEU A 110 -7.95 -10.03 -8.10
N GLY A 111 -8.96 -10.75 -8.58
CA GLY A 111 -8.97 -11.21 -9.95
C GLY A 111 -9.40 -10.18 -10.96
N ARG A 112 -9.81 -9.02 -10.50
CA ARG A 112 -10.32 -8.03 -11.42
C ARG A 112 -9.24 -7.45 -12.29
N GLY A 113 -9.31 -7.79 -13.51
CA GLY A 113 -8.79 -7.16 -14.70
C GLY A 113 -7.48 -6.46 -14.67
N ALA A 114 -6.65 -6.79 -13.83
CA ALA A 114 -5.39 -6.11 -13.85
C ALA A 114 -4.48 -6.79 -14.84
N GLU A 115 -3.99 -6.03 -15.77
CA GLU A 115 -2.96 -6.52 -16.65
C GLU A 115 -1.69 -6.80 -15.89
N ASP A 116 -1.45 -6.01 -14.85
CA ASP A 116 -0.32 -6.21 -13.94
C ASP A 116 -0.90 -6.68 -12.61
N PRO A 117 -0.77 -7.98 -12.28
CA PRO A 117 -1.38 -8.49 -11.04
C PRO A 117 -0.88 -7.80 -9.79
N ASP A 118 0.38 -7.36 -9.76
CA ASP A 118 0.92 -6.71 -8.58
C ASP A 118 0.28 -5.34 -8.37
N ALA A 119 0.15 -4.57 -9.45
CA ALA A 119 -0.49 -3.27 -9.36
C ALA A 119 -1.97 -3.42 -9.06
N GLY A 120 -2.60 -4.44 -9.64
CA GLY A 120 -4.01 -4.70 -9.37
C GLY A 120 -4.25 -5.06 -7.92
N ALA A 121 -3.36 -5.86 -7.35
CA ALA A 121 -3.48 -6.24 -5.94
C ALA A 121 -3.35 -5.02 -5.04
N ALA A 122 -2.44 -4.12 -5.34
CA ALA A 122 -2.28 -2.90 -4.56
C ALA A 122 -3.51 -2.01 -4.64
N ARG A 123 -4.12 -1.94 -5.83
CA ARG A 123 -5.32 -1.13 -6.01
C ARG A 123 -6.49 -1.70 -5.23
N VAL A 124 -6.66 -3.02 -5.26
CA VAL A 124 -7.73 -3.66 -4.51
C VAL A 124 -7.52 -3.45 -3.01
N LEU A 125 -6.28 -3.61 -2.56
CA LEU A 125 -5.93 -3.35 -1.18
C LEU A 125 -6.31 -1.94 -0.77
N LEU A 126 -5.99 -0.96 -1.61
CA LEU A 126 -6.27 0.43 -1.31
C LEU A 126 -7.77 0.69 -1.25
N GLU A 127 -8.52 0.17 -2.23
CA GLU A 127 -9.96 0.38 -2.25
C GLU A 127 -10.62 -0.24 -1.04
N ASP A 128 -10.15 -1.42 -0.64
CA ASP A 128 -10.68 -2.08 0.53
C ASP A 128 -10.38 -1.28 1.79
N PHE A 129 -9.14 -0.80 1.91
CA PHE A 129 -8.74 0.04 3.03
C PHE A 129 -9.56 1.32 3.09
N LEU A 130 -9.72 1.98 1.96
CA LEU A 130 -10.46 3.24 1.92
C LEU A 130 -11.92 3.05 2.31
N SER A 131 -12.49 1.89 1.99
CA SER A 131 -13.88 1.64 2.37
C SER A 131 -14.06 1.59 3.87
N THR A 132 -13.02 1.29 4.63
CA THR A 132 -13.12 1.28 6.09
C THR A 132 -13.10 2.68 6.68
N LYS A 133 -12.73 3.69 5.89
CA LYS A 133 -12.64 5.06 6.36
C LYS A 133 -13.93 5.85 6.17
N ARG A 134 -14.89 5.29 5.46
CA ARG A 134 -16.14 5.99 5.18
C ARG A 134 -17.20 5.72 6.20
#